data_1b814be9f8d37b8c77721870cb72794e
#
_entry.id   1b814be9f8d37b8c77721870cb72794e
#
_cell.length_a   1.000
_cell.length_b   1.000
_cell.length_c   1.000
_cell.angle_alpha   90.00
_cell.angle_beta   90.00
_cell.angle_gamma   90.00
#
_symmetry.space_group_name_H-M   'P 1'
#
loop_
_entity.id
_entity.type
_entity.pdbx_description
1 polymer ?
#
loop_
_entity_poly.entity_id
_entity_poly.type
_entity_poly.pdbx_seq_one_letter_code
_entity_poly.pdbx_strand_id
1 'polypeptide(L)' 'MLQEKLQVHGKVKITYKIVKETGPDHNKNFEAEVELNGEELARGKGKSKKLAEMEAAKKALENL' A
#
# COMPACT_ATOMS: atom_id res chain seq x y z
N MET A 1 -16.09 15.00 -7.75
CA MET A 1 -14.96 14.67 -6.88
C MET A 1 -14.49 13.25 -7.11
N LEU A 2 -13.20 13.02 -6.89
CA LEU A 2 -12.63 11.71 -7.11
C LEU A 2 -13.25 10.62 -6.25
N GLN A 3 -13.54 10.95 -5.02
CA GLN A 3 -14.15 9.97 -4.12
C GLN A 3 -15.54 9.56 -4.56
N GLU A 4 -16.29 10.50 -5.10
CA GLU A 4 -17.62 10.17 -5.59
C GLU A 4 -17.57 9.23 -6.77
N LYS A 5 -16.61 9.42 -7.65
CA LYS A 5 -16.45 8.53 -8.79
C LYS A 5 -16.10 7.12 -8.36
N LEU A 6 -15.25 7.00 -7.35
CA LEU A 6 -14.88 5.69 -6.84
C LEU A 6 -16.06 4.99 -6.20
N GLN A 7 -16.90 5.75 -5.51
CA GLN A 7 -18.10 5.19 -4.89
C GLN A 7 -19.12 4.74 -5.91
N VAL A 8 -19.21 5.44 -7.01
CA VAL A 8 -20.16 5.09 -8.08
C VAL A 8 -19.81 3.75 -8.70
N HIS A 9 -18.53 3.45 -8.78
CA HIS A 9 -18.09 2.19 -9.38
C HIS A 9 -18.10 1.01 -8.41
N GLY A 10 -18.76 1.19 -7.28
CA GLY A 10 -18.88 0.12 -6.33
C GLY A 10 -18.00 0.37 -5.11
N LYS A 11 -18.05 -0.56 -4.21
CA LYS A 11 -17.35 -0.42 -2.94
C LYS A 11 -15.91 -0.84 -3.08
N VAL A 12 -15.07 0.11 -3.43
CA VAL A 12 -13.63 -0.13 -3.52
C VAL A 12 -13.03 0.10 -2.15
N LYS A 13 -12.44 -0.93 -1.60
CA LYS A 13 -11.79 -0.85 -0.30
C LYS A 13 -10.30 -1.04 -0.48
N ILE A 14 -9.55 0.01 -0.21
CA ILE A 14 -8.09 -0.04 -0.27
C ILE A 14 -7.54 -0.15 1.14
N THR A 15 -6.71 -1.17 1.35
CA THR A 15 -6.14 -1.44 2.66
C THR A 15 -4.63 -1.53 2.54
N TYR A 16 -3.93 -0.93 3.49
CA TYR A 16 -2.48 -1.03 3.58
C TYR A 16 -2.11 -1.84 4.81
N LYS A 17 -1.16 -2.75 4.65
CA LYS A 17 -0.65 -3.56 5.75
C LYS A 17 0.85 -3.54 5.74
N ILE A 18 1.45 -3.50 6.92
CA ILE A 18 2.89 -3.72 7.04
C ILE A 18 3.08 -5.21 7.20
N VAL A 19 3.65 -5.84 6.19
CA VAL A 19 3.80 -7.30 6.15
C VAL A 19 5.18 -7.76 6.56
N LYS A 20 6.14 -6.84 6.61
CA LYS A 20 7.49 -7.22 7.00
C LYS A 20 8.22 -6.04 7.62
N GLU A 21 9.05 -6.34 8.59
CA GLU A 21 9.86 -5.35 9.27
C GLU A 21 11.20 -6.01 9.57
N THR A 22 12.27 -5.45 9.02
CA THR A 22 13.60 -6.04 9.14
C THR A 22 14.61 -4.97 9.47
N GLY A 23 15.77 -5.41 9.99
CA GLY A 23 16.88 -4.52 10.30
C GLY A 23 16.92 -4.11 11.76
N PRO A 24 18.04 -3.51 12.18
CA PRO A 24 18.19 -3.03 13.55
C PRO A 24 17.34 -1.79 13.81
N ASP A 25 17.20 -1.45 15.10
CA ASP A 25 16.30 -0.36 15.49
C ASP A 25 16.62 0.97 14.81
N HIS A 26 17.86 1.23 14.52
CA HIS A 26 18.27 2.50 13.92
C HIS A 26 18.35 2.44 12.40
N ASN A 27 18.01 1.32 11.81
CA ASN A 27 18.06 1.18 10.35
C ASN A 27 17.07 0.12 9.91
N LYS A 28 15.78 0.35 10.22
CA LYS A 28 14.74 -0.60 9.88
C LYS A 28 14.28 -0.42 8.46
N ASN A 29 13.86 -1.52 7.89
CA ASN A 29 13.20 -1.54 6.59
C ASN A 29 11.81 -2.12 6.77
N PHE A 30 10.85 -1.52 6.11
CA PHE A 30 9.47 -1.97 6.19
C PHE A 30 8.99 -2.37 4.82
N GLU A 31 8.15 -3.37 4.78
CA GLU A 31 7.49 -3.76 3.55
C GLU A 31 5.99 -3.65 3.76
N ALA A 32 5.33 -2.91 2.89
CA ALA A 32 3.90 -2.71 2.96
C ALA A 32 3.24 -3.39 1.79
N GLU A 33 2.04 -3.88 2.03
CA GLU A 33 1.20 -4.47 1.00
C GLU A 33 -0.03 -3.61 0.84
N VAL A 34 -0.43 -3.36 -0.40
CA VAL A 34 -1.70 -2.68 -0.67
C VAL A 34 -2.66 -3.69 -1.24
N GLU A 35 -3.87 -3.72 -0.69
CA GLU A 35 -4.92 -4.62 -1.11
C GLU A 35 -6.11 -3.84 -1.64
N LEU A 36 -6.73 -4.37 -2.66
CA LEU A 36 -7.97 -3.83 -3.21
C LEU A 36 -9.05 -4.89 -3.05
N ASN A 37 -10.04 -4.58 -2.23
CA ASN A 37 -11.14 -5.51 -1.95
C ASN A 37 -10.65 -6.87 -1.47
N GLY A 38 -9.58 -6.86 -0.68
CA GLY A 38 -9.04 -8.08 -0.12
C GLY A 38 -8.01 -8.79 -0.97
N GLU A 39 -7.74 -8.29 -2.17
CA GLU A 39 -6.74 -8.88 -3.04
C GLU A 39 -5.48 -8.04 -3.07
N GLU A 40 -4.34 -8.69 -2.97
CA GLU A 40 -3.07 -8.00 -3.02
C GLU A 40 -2.84 -7.39 -4.40
N LEU A 41 -2.63 -6.07 -4.43
CA LEU A 41 -2.32 -5.37 -5.67
C LEU A 41 -0.84 -5.22 -5.87
N ALA A 42 -0.13 -4.81 -4.81
CA ALA A 42 1.28 -4.51 -4.94
C ALA A 42 1.91 -4.47 -3.56
N ARG A 43 3.23 -4.47 -3.53
CA ARG A 43 4.02 -4.30 -2.32
C ARG A 43 5.10 -3.27 -2.55
N GLY A 44 5.43 -2.55 -1.49
CA GLY A 44 6.48 -1.56 -1.52
C GLY A 44 7.34 -1.63 -0.30
N LYS A 45 8.57 -1.16 -0.42
CA LYS A 45 9.52 -1.16 0.67
C LYS A 45 9.99 0.26 0.95
N GLY A 46 10.30 0.53 2.19
CA GLY A 46 10.79 1.84 2.57
C GLY A 46 11.42 1.81 3.95
N LYS A 47 12.08 2.91 4.29
CA LYS A 47 12.74 3.03 5.59
C LYS A 47 11.77 3.35 6.72
N SER A 48 10.52 3.65 6.39
CA SER A 48 9.48 3.87 7.37
C SER A 48 8.20 3.22 6.85
N LYS A 49 7.24 3.06 7.76
CA LYS A 49 5.95 2.51 7.35
C LYS A 49 5.31 3.37 6.27
N LYS A 50 5.38 4.69 6.44
CA LYS A 50 4.81 5.60 5.47
C LYS A 50 5.47 5.47 4.11
N LEU A 51 6.79 5.39 4.08
CA LEU A 51 7.51 5.24 2.82
C LEU A 51 7.19 3.92 2.15
N ALA A 52 7.07 2.85 2.94
CA ALA A 52 6.71 1.56 2.39
C ALA A 52 5.31 1.59 1.77
N GLU A 53 4.37 2.24 2.45
CA GLU A 53 3.02 2.37 1.94
C GLU A 53 2.98 3.21 0.67
N MET A 54 3.76 4.28 0.63
CA MET A 54 3.84 5.12 -0.57
C MET A 54 4.37 4.35 -1.77
N GLU A 55 5.38 3.54 -1.54
CA GLU A 55 5.93 2.72 -2.62
C GLU A 55 4.94 1.66 -3.06
N ALA A 56 4.23 1.07 -2.13
CA ALA A 56 3.20 0.09 -2.47
C ALA A 56 2.10 0.74 -3.30
N ALA A 57 1.66 1.93 -2.90
CA ALA A 57 0.63 2.64 -3.62
C ALA A 57 1.09 2.99 -5.04
N LYS A 58 2.33 3.43 -5.17
CA LYS A 58 2.88 3.78 -6.46
C LYS A 58 2.88 2.58 -7.40
N LYS A 59 3.30 1.43 -6.90
CA LYS A 59 3.32 0.22 -7.70
C LYS A 59 1.92 -0.26 -8.05
N ALA A 60 0.98 -0.08 -7.13
CA ALA A 60 -0.41 -0.43 -7.40
C ALA A 60 -0.97 0.40 -8.54
N LEU A 61 -0.65 1.70 -8.56
CA LEU A 61 -1.10 2.57 -9.64
C LEU A 61 -0.49 2.17 -10.98
N GLU A 62 0.74 1.70 -10.97
CA GLU A 62 1.38 1.23 -12.19
C GLU A 62 0.72 -0.02 -12.74
N ASN A 63 0.10 -0.82 -11.88
CA ASN A 63 -0.54 -2.06 -12.28
C ASN A 63 -2.00 -1.87 -12.68
N LEU A 64 -2.51 -0.68 -12.52
CA LEU A 64 -3.85 -0.36 -12.98
C LEU A 64 -3.82 0.16 -14.41
#